data_6dd82c43169c98ff18488c332eba0792
#
_entry.id   6dd82c43169c98ff18488c332eba0792
#
_cell.length_a   1.000
_cell.length_b   1.000
_cell.length_c   1.000
_cell.angle_alpha   90.00
_cell.angle_beta   90.00
_cell.angle_gamma   90.00
#
_symmetry.space_group_name_H-M   'P 1'
#
loop_
_entity.id
_entity.type
_entity.pdbx_description
1 polymer ?
#
loop_
_entity_poly.entity_id
_entity_poly.type
_entity_poly.pdbx_seq_one_letter_code
_entity_poly.pdbx_strand_id
1 'polypeptide(L)'
;MPRNLSGTYTLPSGNPVTAGTTITTTWANNTLNDIATALTQSVSSDGQTTWTGDMVAGNNKITGLADGSAADDSATIGQVQGNTFAMLGAVSGADTITATASPPITAYATGQTFRFVSAGANTGAVTLALNGLVAKAVTKTGT
;
A
#
# COMPACT_ATOMS: atom_id res chain seq x y z
N MET A 1 11.73 8.92 25.47
CA MET A 1 11.82 8.48 24.05
C MET A 1 13.28 8.52 23.65
N PRO A 2 13.88 7.41 23.24
CA PRO A 2 15.31 7.35 22.93
C PRO A 2 15.71 8.10 21.65
N ARG A 3 14.75 8.58 20.85
CA ARG A 3 15.00 9.40 19.65
C ARG A 3 14.44 10.81 19.83
N ASN A 4 15.16 11.82 19.31
CA ASN A 4 14.65 13.18 19.25
C ASN A 4 13.63 13.37 18.10
N LEU A 5 13.04 14.55 17.97
CA LEU A 5 12.07 14.88 16.92
C LEU A 5 12.62 14.75 15.48
N SER A 6 13.95 14.71 15.32
CA SER A 6 14.64 14.49 14.04
C SER A 6 14.98 13.02 13.80
N GLY A 7 14.52 12.10 14.65
CA GLY A 7 14.78 10.66 14.55
C GLY A 7 16.17 10.22 15.03
N THR A 8 16.98 11.14 15.54
CA THR A 8 18.33 10.82 16.02
C THR A 8 18.26 10.12 17.37
N TYR A 9 18.91 8.95 17.47
CA TYR A 9 19.11 8.28 18.73
C TYR A 9 20.29 8.90 19.49
N THR A 10 20.08 9.22 20.77
CA THR A 10 21.13 9.72 21.66
C THR A 10 21.28 8.75 22.82
N LEU A 11 22.49 8.29 23.05
CA LEU A 11 22.80 7.39 24.16
C LEU A 11 22.44 8.07 25.52
N PRO A 12 22.01 7.28 26.52
CA PRO A 12 21.81 7.78 27.88
C PRO A 12 23.06 8.42 28.46
N SER A 13 22.87 9.28 29.49
CA SER A 13 23.96 9.93 30.20
C SER A 13 25.02 8.92 30.68
N GLY A 14 26.29 9.31 30.61
CA GLY A 14 27.42 8.44 30.92
C GLY A 14 27.96 7.65 29.73
N ASN A 15 27.44 7.87 28.54
CA ASN A 15 27.96 7.28 27.29
C ASN A 15 28.57 8.36 26.38
N PRO A 16 29.66 8.06 25.63
CA PRO A 16 30.50 6.88 25.79
C PRO A 16 31.25 6.89 27.13
N VAL A 17 31.57 5.71 27.65
CA VAL A 17 32.40 5.60 28.86
C VAL A 17 33.84 6.04 28.56
N THR A 18 34.47 6.67 29.54
CA THR A 18 35.89 7.06 29.46
C THR A 18 36.75 6.06 30.21
N ALA A 19 38.06 5.98 29.84
CA ALA A 19 39.00 5.09 30.50
C ALA A 19 39.04 5.37 32.03
N GLY A 20 38.98 4.29 32.83
CA GLY A 20 38.96 4.39 34.31
C GLY A 20 37.56 4.55 34.92
N THR A 21 36.50 4.65 34.13
CA THR A 21 35.12 4.69 34.63
C THR A 21 34.67 3.29 35.08
N THR A 22 34.12 3.21 36.30
CA THR A 22 33.50 1.98 36.76
C THR A 22 32.16 1.74 36.07
N ILE A 23 31.98 0.63 35.38
CA ILE A 23 30.72 0.21 34.80
C ILE A 23 29.90 -0.51 35.86
N THR A 24 28.80 0.12 36.28
CA THR A 24 27.84 -0.47 37.21
C THR A 24 26.80 -1.32 36.48
N THR A 25 26.21 -2.30 37.15
CA THR A 25 25.08 -3.10 36.63
C THR A 25 23.91 -2.19 36.21
N THR A 26 23.60 -1.18 37.01
CA THR A 26 22.52 -0.23 36.73
C THR A 26 22.78 0.56 35.45
N TRP A 27 23.99 1.07 35.26
CA TRP A 27 24.39 1.78 34.06
C TRP A 27 24.26 0.86 32.80
N ALA A 28 24.79 -0.36 32.88
CA ALA A 28 24.75 -1.31 31.77
C ALA A 28 23.30 -1.65 31.41
N ASN A 29 22.45 -1.99 32.38
CA ASN A 29 21.06 -2.33 32.15
C ASN A 29 20.26 -1.15 31.59
N ASN A 30 20.45 0.06 32.10
CA ASN A 30 19.76 1.24 31.59
C ASN A 30 20.12 1.52 30.12
N THR A 31 21.40 1.42 29.77
CA THR A 31 21.86 1.61 28.39
C THR A 31 21.30 0.54 27.46
N LEU A 32 21.35 -0.73 27.84
CA LEU A 32 20.81 -1.84 27.03
C LEU A 32 19.30 -1.76 26.87
N ASN A 33 18.55 -1.42 27.91
CA ASN A 33 17.09 -1.26 27.86
C ASN A 33 16.69 -0.10 26.97
N ASP A 34 17.45 1.02 27.00
CA ASP A 34 17.16 2.15 26.13
C ASP A 34 17.43 1.83 24.66
N ILE A 35 18.51 1.12 24.33
CA ILE A 35 18.80 0.61 23.00
C ILE A 35 17.72 -0.37 22.54
N ALA A 36 17.32 -1.33 23.39
CA ALA A 36 16.26 -2.28 23.08
C ALA A 36 14.94 -1.56 22.77
N THR A 37 14.59 -0.53 23.53
CA THR A 37 13.42 0.31 23.29
C THR A 37 13.51 1.03 21.93
N ALA A 38 14.69 1.62 21.63
CA ALA A 38 14.91 2.30 20.34
C ALA A 38 14.78 1.36 19.14
N LEU A 39 15.30 0.14 19.27
CA LEU A 39 15.20 -0.90 18.23
C LEU A 39 13.75 -1.39 18.06
N THR A 40 13.03 -1.59 19.17
CA THR A 40 11.60 -1.99 19.13
C THR A 40 10.73 -0.96 18.41
N GLN A 41 11.09 0.35 18.51
CA GLN A 41 10.40 1.44 17.83
C GLN A 41 10.90 1.68 16.40
N SER A 42 11.83 0.88 15.91
CA SER A 42 12.35 0.96 14.53
C SER A 42 11.60 -0.01 13.63
N VAL A 43 11.47 0.36 12.36
CA VAL A 43 10.90 -0.57 11.35
C VAL A 43 11.88 -1.70 11.12
N SER A 44 11.45 -2.95 11.34
CA SER A 44 12.26 -4.12 11.06
C SER A 44 12.28 -4.45 9.57
N SER A 45 13.42 -4.91 9.06
CA SER A 45 13.58 -5.28 7.63
C SER A 45 12.81 -6.54 7.23
N ASP A 46 12.36 -7.33 8.20
CA ASP A 46 11.61 -8.58 8.00
C ASP A 46 10.08 -8.38 8.05
N GLY A 47 9.62 -7.11 8.18
CA GLY A 47 8.20 -6.78 8.18
C GLY A 47 7.45 -7.11 9.48
N GLN A 48 8.13 -7.53 10.55
CA GLN A 48 7.49 -7.89 11.82
C GLN A 48 6.98 -6.67 12.61
N THR A 49 7.48 -5.47 12.30
CA THR A 49 7.05 -4.24 12.97
C THR A 49 5.88 -3.60 12.23
N THR A 50 4.70 -3.58 12.84
CA THR A 50 3.56 -2.82 12.33
C THR A 50 3.76 -1.33 12.62
N TRP A 51 3.49 -0.49 11.62
CA TRP A 51 3.49 0.97 11.82
C TRP A 51 2.24 1.39 12.58
N THR A 52 2.43 2.13 13.65
CA THR A 52 1.34 2.64 14.49
C THR A 52 1.05 4.13 14.27
N GLY A 53 1.74 4.76 13.31
CA GLY A 53 1.58 6.15 12.91
C GLY A 53 2.00 6.35 11.46
N ASP A 54 1.84 7.57 10.95
CA ASP A 54 2.19 7.93 9.58
C ASP A 54 3.69 7.78 9.32
N MET A 55 4.04 7.26 8.14
CA MET A 55 5.41 7.24 7.66
C MET A 55 5.73 8.54 6.92
N VAL A 56 6.57 9.39 7.51
CA VAL A 56 7.01 10.65 6.89
C VAL A 56 8.19 10.38 5.97
N ALA A 57 7.97 10.43 4.66
CA ALA A 57 9.04 10.21 3.66
C ALA A 57 10.01 11.38 3.50
N GLY A 58 9.71 12.57 4.02
CA GLY A 58 10.62 13.73 4.04
C GLY A 58 11.11 14.15 2.64
N ASN A 59 10.23 14.16 1.63
CA ASN A 59 10.53 14.40 0.22
C ASN A 59 11.40 13.30 -0.46
N ASN A 60 11.57 12.15 0.20
CA ASN A 60 12.26 11.01 -0.39
C ASN A 60 11.26 10.09 -1.10
N LYS A 61 11.75 9.32 -2.07
CA LYS A 61 10.96 8.32 -2.79
C LYS A 61 10.91 7.01 -1.99
N ILE A 62 9.79 6.31 -2.07
CA ILE A 62 9.72 4.89 -1.73
C ILE A 62 9.94 4.13 -3.04
N THR A 63 11.02 3.33 -3.13
CA THR A 63 11.42 2.59 -4.33
C THR A 63 11.33 1.09 -4.08
N GLY A 64 11.26 0.31 -5.16
CA GLY A 64 11.21 -1.15 -5.05
C GLY A 64 9.86 -1.70 -4.62
N LEU A 65 8.78 -0.91 -4.72
CA LEU A 65 7.42 -1.39 -4.48
C LEU A 65 7.03 -2.38 -5.58
N ALA A 66 6.46 -3.51 -5.19
CA ALA A 66 5.73 -4.37 -6.10
C ALA A 66 4.40 -3.72 -6.49
N ASP A 67 3.82 -4.16 -7.62
CA ASP A 67 2.50 -3.73 -8.02
C ASP A 67 1.44 -4.16 -6.99
N GLY A 68 0.57 -3.23 -6.61
CA GLY A 68 -0.54 -3.51 -5.71
C GLY A 68 -1.53 -4.49 -6.33
N SER A 69 -1.98 -5.46 -5.56
CA SER A 69 -2.90 -6.52 -5.98
C SER A 69 -4.18 -6.58 -5.15
N ALA A 70 -4.15 -6.03 -3.95
CA ALA A 70 -5.32 -5.87 -3.07
C ALA A 70 -5.77 -4.40 -3.01
N ALA A 71 -6.98 -4.17 -2.50
CA ALA A 71 -7.59 -2.84 -2.47
C ALA A 71 -6.89 -1.85 -1.53
N ASP A 72 -6.14 -2.36 -0.57
CA ASP A 72 -5.38 -1.62 0.45
C ASP A 72 -3.86 -1.58 0.19
N ASP A 73 -3.40 -2.16 -0.93
CA ASP A 73 -2.01 -2.07 -1.35
C ASP A 73 -1.66 -0.68 -1.91
N SER A 74 -0.40 -0.29 -1.80
CA SER A 74 0.12 0.92 -2.44
C SER A 74 0.22 0.74 -3.95
N ALA A 75 -0.22 1.74 -4.71
CA ALA A 75 -0.08 1.77 -6.16
C ALA A 75 1.34 2.18 -6.58
N THR A 76 1.88 1.53 -7.62
CA THR A 76 3.10 1.99 -8.28
C THR A 76 2.80 3.07 -9.33
N ILE A 77 3.80 3.89 -9.68
CA ILE A 77 3.67 4.85 -10.79
C ILE A 77 3.37 4.13 -12.12
N GLY A 78 3.93 2.93 -12.31
CA GLY A 78 3.65 2.10 -13.49
C GLY A 78 2.17 1.73 -13.62
N GLN A 79 1.53 1.33 -12.51
CA GLN A 79 0.09 1.02 -12.48
C GLN A 79 -0.78 2.25 -12.76
N VAL A 80 -0.39 3.42 -12.22
CA VAL A 80 -1.11 4.67 -12.45
C VAL A 80 -0.97 5.13 -13.91
N GLN A 81 0.25 5.13 -14.47
CA GLN A 81 0.52 5.51 -15.86
C GLN A 81 -0.10 4.53 -16.87
N GLY A 82 -0.03 3.23 -16.57
CA GLY A 82 -0.66 2.17 -17.37
C GLY A 82 -2.19 2.13 -17.27
N ASN A 83 -2.77 2.95 -16.37
CA ASN A 83 -4.22 2.95 -16.10
C ASN A 83 -4.77 1.57 -15.70
N THR A 84 -3.95 0.75 -15.04
CA THR A 84 -4.21 -0.65 -14.73
C THR A 84 -5.48 -0.82 -13.87
N PHE A 85 -5.75 0.14 -12.98
CA PHE A 85 -6.92 0.09 -12.10
C PHE A 85 -8.27 0.35 -12.80
N ALA A 86 -8.24 1.05 -13.94
CA ALA A 86 -9.45 1.33 -14.71
C ALA A 86 -9.61 0.38 -15.91
N MET A 87 -8.52 -0.28 -16.34
CA MET A 87 -8.54 -1.18 -17.49
C MET A 87 -8.99 -2.57 -17.09
N LEU A 88 -10.10 -3.02 -17.66
CA LEU A 88 -10.64 -4.36 -17.39
C LEU A 88 -9.87 -5.43 -18.19
N GLY A 89 -9.61 -6.56 -17.53
CA GLY A 89 -9.05 -7.76 -18.12
C GLY A 89 -10.12 -8.83 -18.44
N ALA A 90 -9.71 -9.92 -19.10
CA ALA A 90 -10.53 -11.08 -19.40
C ALA A 90 -11.91 -10.74 -19.98
N VAL A 91 -11.97 -9.73 -20.87
CA VAL A 91 -13.21 -9.28 -21.50
C VAL A 91 -13.75 -10.34 -22.45
N SER A 92 -14.99 -10.74 -22.27
CA SER A 92 -15.67 -11.76 -23.08
C SER A 92 -17.12 -11.37 -23.31
N GLY A 93 -17.69 -11.86 -24.44
CA GLY A 93 -19.06 -11.55 -24.86
C GLY A 93 -19.20 -10.23 -25.61
N ALA A 94 -20.35 -10.02 -26.24
CA ALA A 94 -20.67 -8.83 -27.01
C ALA A 94 -21.90 -8.09 -26.45
N ASP A 95 -23.05 -8.77 -26.33
CA ASP A 95 -24.27 -8.20 -25.72
C ASP A 95 -24.30 -8.45 -24.20
N THR A 96 -23.80 -9.60 -23.75
CA THR A 96 -23.59 -9.90 -22.33
C THR A 96 -22.09 -9.96 -22.07
N ILE A 97 -21.51 -8.87 -21.59
CA ILE A 97 -20.08 -8.74 -21.37
C ILE A 97 -19.73 -9.18 -19.96
N THR A 98 -18.72 -10.02 -19.83
CA THR A 98 -18.07 -10.34 -18.57
C THR A 98 -16.64 -9.83 -18.60
N ALA A 99 -16.13 -9.32 -17.48
CA ALA A 99 -14.77 -8.82 -17.38
C ALA A 99 -14.26 -8.87 -15.93
N THR A 100 -12.96 -8.68 -15.75
CA THR A 100 -12.32 -8.61 -14.43
C THR A 100 -11.68 -7.26 -14.22
N ALA A 101 -11.90 -6.68 -13.05
CA ALA A 101 -11.13 -5.55 -12.52
C ALA A 101 -10.00 -6.08 -11.63
N SER A 102 -8.86 -5.42 -11.62
CA SER A 102 -7.74 -5.73 -10.74
C SER A 102 -7.25 -4.41 -10.08
N PRO A 103 -7.28 -4.30 -8.74
CA PRO A 103 -7.84 -5.27 -7.76
C PRO A 103 -9.33 -5.59 -8.01
N PRO A 104 -9.78 -6.79 -7.61
CA PRO A 104 -11.18 -7.16 -7.84
C PRO A 104 -12.13 -6.30 -7.01
N ILE A 105 -13.21 -5.85 -7.62
CA ILE A 105 -14.28 -5.16 -6.92
C ILE A 105 -15.29 -6.15 -6.35
N THR A 106 -15.82 -5.84 -5.17
CA THR A 106 -16.84 -6.66 -4.47
C THR A 106 -18.24 -6.08 -4.61
N ALA A 107 -18.37 -4.83 -5.08
CA ALA A 107 -19.63 -4.17 -5.35
C ALA A 107 -19.42 -3.03 -6.36
N TYR A 108 -20.48 -2.70 -7.10
CA TYR A 108 -20.50 -1.46 -7.90
C TYR A 108 -20.75 -0.26 -7.00
N ALA A 109 -20.03 0.85 -7.24
CA ALA A 109 -20.23 2.13 -6.57
C ALA A 109 -20.42 3.26 -7.58
N THR A 110 -21.21 4.28 -7.21
CA THR A 110 -21.41 5.48 -8.03
C THR A 110 -20.09 6.20 -8.24
N GLY A 111 -19.80 6.61 -9.48
CA GLY A 111 -18.59 7.32 -9.84
C GLY A 111 -17.42 6.42 -10.24
N GLN A 112 -17.53 5.11 -10.11
CA GLN A 112 -16.51 4.20 -10.66
C GLN A 112 -16.46 4.31 -12.18
N THR A 113 -15.25 4.36 -12.74
CA THR A 113 -14.99 4.40 -14.18
C THR A 113 -14.11 3.22 -14.57
N PHE A 114 -14.53 2.50 -15.61
CA PHE A 114 -13.77 1.40 -16.18
C PHE A 114 -13.61 1.59 -17.69
N ARG A 115 -12.53 1.02 -18.23
CA ARG A 115 -12.24 0.98 -19.66
C ARG A 115 -12.02 -0.47 -20.08
N PHE A 116 -12.46 -0.82 -21.27
CA PHE A 116 -12.20 -2.13 -21.84
C PHE A 116 -12.25 -2.07 -23.38
N VAL A 117 -11.63 -3.05 -24.00
CA VAL A 117 -11.79 -3.30 -25.44
C VAL A 117 -12.84 -4.38 -25.58
N SER A 118 -13.89 -4.11 -26.32
CA SER A 118 -14.97 -5.09 -26.57
C SER A 118 -14.42 -6.32 -27.30
N ALA A 119 -14.88 -7.49 -26.90
CA ALA A 119 -14.52 -8.75 -27.57
C ALA A 119 -15.21 -8.92 -28.93
N GLY A 120 -16.28 -8.15 -29.21
CA GLY A 120 -17.02 -8.20 -30.46
C GLY A 120 -18.02 -7.05 -30.57
N ALA A 121 -18.64 -6.92 -31.76
CA ALA A 121 -19.72 -5.95 -31.99
C ALA A 121 -21.01 -6.46 -31.32
N ASN A 122 -21.70 -5.56 -30.60
CA ASN A 122 -23.03 -5.87 -30.05
C ASN A 122 -24.12 -5.81 -31.12
N THR A 123 -25.11 -6.65 -30.95
CA THR A 123 -26.31 -6.72 -31.83
C THR A 123 -27.59 -6.26 -31.13
N GLY A 124 -27.53 -6.07 -29.81
CA GLY A 124 -28.65 -5.67 -28.97
C GLY A 124 -28.23 -4.85 -27.76
N ALA A 125 -29.09 -4.84 -26.75
CA ALA A 125 -28.81 -4.19 -25.49
C ALA A 125 -27.62 -4.83 -24.78
N VAL A 126 -26.72 -4.00 -24.27
CA VAL A 126 -25.47 -4.48 -23.62
C VAL A 126 -25.61 -4.51 -22.11
N THR A 127 -25.13 -5.55 -21.51
CA THR A 127 -24.93 -5.66 -20.05
C THR A 127 -23.47 -5.97 -19.74
N LEU A 128 -23.00 -5.52 -18.55
CA LEU A 128 -21.64 -5.75 -18.07
C LEU A 128 -21.66 -6.35 -16.67
N ALA A 129 -20.96 -7.46 -16.50
CA ALA A 129 -20.72 -8.10 -15.21
C ALA A 129 -19.23 -8.09 -14.90
N LEU A 130 -18.83 -7.49 -13.78
CA LEU A 130 -17.43 -7.42 -13.31
C LEU A 130 -17.21 -8.38 -12.15
N ASN A 131 -16.11 -9.14 -12.18
CA ASN A 131 -15.71 -10.07 -11.11
C ASN A 131 -16.83 -11.01 -10.64
N GLY A 132 -17.74 -11.39 -11.53
CA GLY A 132 -18.88 -12.25 -11.19
C GLY A 132 -20.06 -11.54 -10.49
N LEU A 133 -20.04 -10.23 -10.39
CA LEU A 133 -21.17 -9.45 -9.86
C LEU A 133 -22.37 -9.48 -10.80
N VAL A 134 -23.54 -9.14 -10.26
CA VAL A 134 -24.77 -9.05 -11.07
C VAL A 134 -24.58 -8.05 -12.22
N ALA A 135 -24.90 -8.48 -13.44
CA ALA A 135 -24.75 -7.65 -14.63
C ALA A 135 -25.57 -6.34 -14.54
N LYS A 136 -24.98 -5.25 -15.00
CA LYS A 136 -25.61 -3.95 -15.11
C LYS A 136 -25.79 -3.56 -16.56
N ALA A 137 -26.90 -2.92 -16.89
CA ALA A 137 -27.14 -2.39 -18.23
C ALA A 137 -26.10 -1.28 -18.56
N VAL A 138 -25.55 -1.34 -19.76
CA VAL A 138 -24.69 -0.30 -20.31
C VAL A 138 -25.54 0.57 -21.20
N THR A 139 -25.67 1.85 -20.84
CA THR A 139 -26.45 2.83 -21.61
C THR A 139 -25.55 3.94 -22.12
N LYS A 140 -25.78 4.39 -23.33
CA LYS A 140 -25.13 5.60 -23.85
C LYS A 140 -25.83 6.80 -23.23
N THR A 141 -25.09 7.67 -22.57
CA THR A 141 -25.62 8.97 -22.10
C THR A 141 -25.73 9.93 -23.26
N GLY A 142 -26.93 10.37 -23.53
CA GLY A 142 -27.25 11.57 -24.33
C GLY A 142 -27.05 11.45 -25.85
N THR A 143 -28.09 11.52 -26.59
CA THR A 143 -28.25 12.30 -27.82
C THR A 143 -29.38 13.23 -27.58
#